data_a7781448ee008f04a4e3aaf534aa0a82
#
_entry.id   a7781448ee008f04a4e3aaf534aa0a82
#
_cell.length_a   1.000
_cell.length_b   1.000
_cell.length_c   1.000
_cell.angle_alpha   90.00
_cell.angle_beta   90.00
_cell.angle_gamma   90.00
#
_symmetry.space_group_name_H-M   'P 1'
#
loop_
_entity.id
_entity.type
_entity.pdbx_description
1 polymer ?
#
loop_
_entity_poly.entity_id
_entity_poly.type
_entity_poly.pdbx_seq_one_letter_code
_entity_poly.pdbx_strand_id
1 'polypeptide(L)'
;MKRLFVDLDICNKCEECKVCCSYFYHPQNNGIASVREYATFATICRHCEEAPCVNSCYHNALERASDGHIKRYKMRCTSCKSCSVACPFGIIFQDFIPYLDSRCDYCIGQSGKLPKCVTSCPEKALDIKEIEEDLEKNIYFVGEYLAVHTRKWSKEDMQVKKK
;
A
#
# COMPACT_ATOMS: atom_id res chain seq x y z
N MET A 1 -7.50 15.01 -13.39
CA MET A 1 -6.81 13.80 -13.93
C MET A 1 -7.32 12.56 -13.21
N LYS A 2 -7.65 11.51 -13.94
CA LYS A 2 -8.12 10.25 -13.35
C LYS A 2 -6.99 9.55 -12.58
N ARG A 3 -7.29 9.07 -11.39
CA ARG A 3 -6.38 8.32 -10.52
C ARG A 3 -7.01 7.01 -10.08
N LEU A 4 -6.17 6.03 -9.81
CA LEU A 4 -6.59 4.85 -9.08
C LEU A 4 -6.83 5.30 -7.61
N PHE A 5 -8.04 5.16 -7.16
CA PHE A 5 -8.42 5.43 -5.78
C PHE A 5 -8.40 4.12 -5.00
N VAL A 6 -7.81 4.15 -3.83
CA VAL A 6 -7.76 3.01 -2.90
C VAL A 6 -8.22 3.47 -1.53
N ASP A 7 -9.27 2.85 -1.03
CA ASP A 7 -9.68 2.99 0.37
C ASP A 7 -8.97 1.93 1.21
N LEU A 8 -7.92 2.34 1.93
CA LEU A 8 -7.15 1.44 2.78
C LEU A 8 -7.92 1.01 4.03
N ASP A 9 -8.83 1.84 4.52
CA ASP A 9 -9.63 1.50 5.71
C ASP A 9 -10.57 0.33 5.43
N ILE A 10 -11.07 0.23 4.19
CA ILE A 10 -11.85 -0.92 3.72
C ILE A 10 -10.90 -2.08 3.37
N CYS A 11 -9.87 -1.78 2.58
CA CYS A 11 -8.95 -2.80 2.04
C CYS A 11 -8.24 -3.59 3.14
N ASN A 12 -7.86 -2.94 4.25
CA ASN A 12 -7.17 -3.58 5.37
C ASN A 12 -8.09 -4.42 6.28
N LYS A 13 -9.41 -4.33 6.10
CA LYS A 13 -10.38 -5.17 6.82
C LYS A 13 -10.75 -6.44 6.06
N CYS A 14 -10.36 -6.55 4.79
CA CYS A 14 -10.59 -7.78 4.02
C CYS A 14 -9.76 -8.92 4.59
N GLU A 15 -10.39 -10.05 4.87
CA GLU A 15 -9.71 -11.27 5.33
C GLU A 15 -8.82 -11.85 4.23
N GLU A 16 -9.28 -11.83 3.00
CA GLU A 16 -8.57 -12.34 1.83
C GLU A 16 -8.79 -11.43 0.61
N CYS A 17 -7.71 -11.09 -0.07
CA CYS A 17 -7.77 -10.28 -1.28
C CYS A 17 -8.08 -11.16 -2.51
N LYS A 18 -9.28 -10.99 -3.10
CA LYS A 18 -9.74 -11.69 -4.31
C LYS A 18 -9.56 -10.87 -5.59
N VAL A 19 -8.84 -9.77 -5.50
CA VAL A 19 -8.64 -8.85 -6.62
C VAL A 19 -7.75 -9.48 -7.69
N CYS A 20 -8.19 -9.40 -8.96
CA CYS A 20 -7.44 -9.88 -10.11
C CYS A 20 -6.78 -8.72 -10.85
N CYS A 21 -5.55 -8.91 -11.34
CA CYS A 21 -4.89 -7.96 -12.23
C CYS A 21 -5.21 -8.25 -13.70
N SER A 22 -5.07 -7.22 -14.56
CA SER A 22 -5.27 -7.36 -16.00
C SER A 22 -4.14 -8.08 -16.72
N TYR A 23 -2.97 -8.24 -16.10
CA TYR A 23 -1.81 -8.88 -16.71
C TYR A 23 -1.92 -10.41 -16.72
N PHE A 24 -1.90 -10.98 -17.90
CA PHE A 24 -2.11 -12.43 -18.14
C PHE A 24 -0.92 -13.30 -17.75
N TYR A 25 0.29 -12.75 -17.85
CA TYR A 25 1.52 -13.55 -17.78
C TYR A 25 2.08 -13.74 -16.37
N HIS A 26 1.45 -13.18 -15.39
CA HIS A 26 1.76 -13.38 -13.99
C HIS A 26 0.58 -14.01 -13.27
N PRO A 27 0.54 -15.32 -13.12
CA PRO A 27 -0.61 -16.02 -12.49
C PRO A 27 -0.81 -15.63 -11.03
N GLN A 28 0.27 -15.18 -10.36
CA GLN A 28 0.20 -14.62 -9.02
C GLN A 28 0.33 -13.08 -9.03
N ASN A 29 0.14 -12.48 -10.20
CA ASN A 29 0.25 -11.05 -10.33
C ASN A 29 -0.85 -10.36 -9.56
N ASN A 30 -0.49 -9.87 -8.42
CA ASN A 30 -1.34 -9.07 -7.61
C ASN A 30 -0.75 -7.65 -7.53
N GLY A 31 -0.89 -6.89 -8.61
CA GLY A 31 -0.46 -5.49 -8.65
C GLY A 31 -1.06 -4.66 -7.51
N ILE A 32 -2.21 -5.10 -6.97
CA ILE A 32 -2.81 -4.46 -5.78
C ILE A 32 -1.97 -4.65 -4.51
N ALA A 33 -1.24 -5.75 -4.36
CA ALA A 33 -0.33 -5.92 -3.23
C ALA A 33 0.78 -4.85 -3.26
N SER A 34 1.32 -4.60 -4.44
CA SER A 34 2.30 -3.53 -4.67
C SER A 34 1.73 -2.14 -4.39
N VAL A 35 0.48 -1.88 -4.79
CA VAL A 35 -0.21 -0.61 -4.52
C VAL A 35 -0.49 -0.43 -3.03
N ARG A 36 -1.00 -1.47 -2.35
CA ARG A 36 -1.25 -1.45 -0.90
C ARG A 36 0.03 -1.19 -0.11
N GLU A 37 1.11 -1.88 -0.46
CA GLU A 37 2.42 -1.68 0.15
C GLU A 37 2.88 -0.22 0.00
N TYR A 38 2.86 0.29 -1.23
CA TYR A 38 3.29 1.66 -1.50
C TYR A 38 2.41 2.69 -0.77
N ALA A 39 1.10 2.54 -0.84
CA ALA A 39 0.16 3.39 -0.13
C ALA A 39 0.40 3.37 1.39
N THR A 40 0.58 2.18 1.98
CA THR A 40 0.81 2.03 3.42
C THR A 40 2.11 2.68 3.88
N PHE A 41 3.20 2.49 3.14
CA PHE A 41 4.47 3.14 3.46
C PHE A 41 4.42 4.66 3.30
N ALA A 42 3.64 5.17 2.36
CA ALA A 42 3.51 6.59 2.14
C ALA A 42 2.56 7.28 3.14
N THR A 43 1.50 6.61 3.59
CA THR A 43 0.42 7.28 4.35
C THR A 43 0.32 6.84 5.81
N ILE A 44 0.48 5.56 6.10
CA ILE A 44 0.28 4.98 7.45
C ILE A 44 1.60 4.82 8.19
N CYS A 45 2.72 4.62 7.48
CA CYS A 45 4.03 4.42 8.09
C CYS A 45 4.40 5.58 9.03
N ARG A 46 4.93 5.23 10.20
CA ARG A 46 5.33 6.19 11.23
C ARG A 46 6.72 6.78 11.00
N HIS A 47 7.42 6.35 9.96
CA HIS A 47 8.76 6.82 9.61
C HIS A 47 9.72 6.81 10.79
N CYS A 48 9.73 5.69 11.57
CA CYS A 48 10.52 5.55 12.79
C CYS A 48 11.99 5.91 12.54
N GLU A 49 12.60 6.63 13.46
CA GLU A 49 14.01 7.03 13.37
C GLU A 49 14.93 5.80 13.31
N GLU A 50 14.73 4.84 14.23
CA GLU A 50 15.49 3.60 14.31
C GLU A 50 15.14 2.58 13.20
N ALA A 51 14.04 2.80 12.47
CA ALA A 51 13.56 1.93 11.39
C ALA A 51 13.72 0.41 11.67
N PRO A 52 13.10 -0.16 12.72
CA PRO A 52 13.33 -1.54 13.11
C PRO A 52 12.98 -2.55 12.00
N CYS A 53 12.03 -2.22 11.13
CA CYS A 53 11.71 -3.03 9.96
C CYS A 53 12.88 -3.13 8.96
N VAL A 54 13.66 -2.06 8.79
CA VAL A 54 14.85 -2.04 7.94
C VAL A 54 15.97 -2.85 8.60
N ASN A 55 16.22 -2.59 9.89
CA ASN A 55 17.28 -3.25 10.65
C ASN A 55 17.06 -4.77 10.79
N SER A 56 15.81 -5.22 10.80
CA SER A 56 15.47 -6.65 10.85
C SER A 56 15.62 -7.38 9.52
N CYS A 57 15.87 -6.66 8.42
CA CYS A 57 15.92 -7.24 7.09
C CYS A 57 17.32 -7.79 6.79
N TYR A 58 17.53 -9.09 6.99
CA TYR A 58 18.82 -9.76 6.73
C TYR A 58 19.29 -9.62 5.27
N HIS A 59 18.36 -9.52 4.33
CA HIS A 59 18.65 -9.41 2.90
C HIS A 59 18.82 -7.98 2.40
N ASN A 60 18.78 -6.97 3.28
CA ASN A 60 18.83 -5.56 2.92
C ASN A 60 17.81 -5.21 1.82
N ALA A 61 16.63 -5.83 1.89
CA ALA A 61 15.55 -5.59 0.94
C ALA A 61 14.72 -4.35 1.28
N LEU A 62 14.88 -3.81 2.49
CA LEU A 62 14.23 -2.57 2.92
C LEU A 62 15.27 -1.47 3.08
N GLU A 63 14.92 -0.29 2.64
CA GLU A 63 15.76 0.90 2.76
C GLU A 63 14.88 2.08 3.15
N ARG A 64 15.42 2.96 3.95
CA ARG A 64 14.83 4.26 4.21
C ARG A 64 15.33 5.25 3.17
N ALA A 65 14.46 5.72 2.29
CA ALA A 65 14.79 6.71 1.29
C ALA A 65 15.06 8.09 1.93
N SER A 66 15.66 9.00 1.17
CA SER A 66 16.00 10.36 1.63
C SER A 66 14.79 11.19 2.08
N ASP A 67 13.61 10.88 1.55
CA ASP A 67 12.33 11.46 1.93
C ASP A 67 11.72 10.84 3.21
N GLY A 68 12.41 9.88 3.82
CA GLY A 68 12.00 9.15 5.01
C GLY A 68 11.07 7.96 4.73
N HIS A 69 10.59 7.78 3.52
CA HIS A 69 9.74 6.64 3.17
C HIS A 69 10.51 5.33 3.14
N ILE A 70 9.84 4.24 3.50
CA ILE A 70 10.40 2.90 3.37
C ILE A 70 10.18 2.39 1.95
N LYS A 71 11.26 1.93 1.33
CA LYS A 71 11.26 1.33 0.01
C LYS A 71 11.67 -0.13 0.11
N ARG A 72 10.90 -1.02 -0.53
CA ARG A 72 11.25 -2.44 -0.63
C ARG A 72 11.80 -2.77 -2.02
N TYR A 73 12.94 -3.42 -2.02
CA TYR A 73 13.57 -3.99 -3.22
C TYR A 73 13.09 -5.44 -3.40
N LYS A 74 12.15 -5.64 -4.28
CA LYS A 74 11.48 -6.93 -4.52
C LYS A 74 12.47 -8.05 -4.87
N MET A 75 13.49 -7.74 -5.66
CA MET A 75 14.51 -8.72 -6.07
C MET A 75 15.43 -9.19 -4.92
N ARG A 76 15.49 -8.47 -3.82
CA ARG A 76 16.25 -8.86 -2.62
C ARG A 76 15.35 -9.49 -1.56
N CYS A 77 14.05 -9.29 -1.66
CA CYS A 77 13.09 -9.74 -0.66
C CYS A 77 12.81 -11.23 -0.82
N THR A 78 13.06 -12.00 0.24
CA THR A 78 12.76 -13.44 0.30
C THR A 78 11.39 -13.73 0.93
N SER A 79 10.61 -12.70 1.21
CA SER A 79 9.30 -12.84 1.90
C SER A 79 9.37 -13.55 3.26
N CYS A 80 10.48 -13.41 3.98
CA CYS A 80 10.64 -13.99 5.32
C CYS A 80 9.78 -13.33 6.40
N LYS A 81 9.21 -12.15 6.10
CA LYS A 81 8.27 -11.39 6.95
C LYS A 81 8.83 -10.89 8.28
N SER A 82 10.14 -10.94 8.50
CA SER A 82 10.79 -10.40 9.70
C SER A 82 10.47 -8.93 9.92
N CYS A 83 10.36 -8.13 8.85
CA CYS A 83 9.98 -6.73 8.91
C CYS A 83 8.55 -6.50 9.45
N SER A 84 7.62 -7.42 9.15
CA SER A 84 6.26 -7.37 9.68
C SER A 84 6.25 -7.58 11.20
N VAL A 85 7.04 -8.54 11.69
CA VAL A 85 7.17 -8.82 13.13
C VAL A 85 7.91 -7.70 13.84
N ALA A 86 8.92 -7.12 13.20
CA ALA A 86 9.74 -6.05 13.79
C ALA A 86 9.02 -4.69 13.83
N CYS A 87 7.94 -4.51 13.08
CA CYS A 87 7.21 -3.24 13.08
C CYS A 87 6.41 -3.06 14.39
N PRO A 88 6.78 -2.09 15.27
CA PRO A 88 6.10 -1.92 16.56
C PRO A 88 4.66 -1.42 16.43
N PHE A 89 4.28 -0.94 15.24
CA PHE A 89 2.94 -0.42 14.96
C PHE A 89 2.08 -1.41 14.17
N GLY A 90 2.65 -2.56 13.75
CA GLY A 90 1.90 -3.60 13.02
C GLY A 90 1.35 -3.17 11.66
N ILE A 91 1.94 -2.16 11.03
CA ILE A 91 1.44 -1.62 9.74
C ILE A 91 1.87 -2.45 8.52
N ILE A 92 2.88 -3.31 8.69
CA ILE A 92 3.39 -4.16 7.62
C ILE A 92 2.66 -5.49 7.70
N PHE A 93 1.55 -5.59 6.99
CA PHE A 93 0.77 -6.82 6.95
C PHE A 93 1.53 -7.92 6.21
N GLN A 94 1.42 -9.15 6.69
CA GLN A 94 2.16 -10.27 6.12
C GLN A 94 1.69 -10.66 4.72
N ASP A 95 0.42 -10.39 4.40
CA ASP A 95 -0.21 -10.74 3.14
C ASP A 95 0.21 -9.85 1.96
N PHE A 96 0.68 -8.62 2.23
CA PHE A 96 1.16 -7.75 1.15
C PHE A 96 2.69 -7.72 0.99
N ILE A 97 3.39 -8.69 1.56
CA ILE A 97 4.81 -8.95 1.27
C ILE A 97 4.93 -10.33 0.60
N PRO A 98 4.42 -10.51 -0.61
CA PRO A 98 4.57 -11.76 -1.33
C PRO A 98 5.99 -11.90 -1.87
N TYR A 99 6.43 -13.14 -2.07
CA TYR A 99 7.72 -13.42 -2.69
C TYR A 99 7.83 -12.88 -4.12
N LEU A 100 6.73 -13.05 -4.88
CA LEU A 100 6.61 -12.54 -6.23
C LEU A 100 5.41 -11.61 -6.31
N ASP A 101 5.67 -10.36 -6.58
CA ASP A 101 4.64 -9.40 -6.95
C ASP A 101 5.13 -8.53 -8.10
N SER A 102 4.22 -8.01 -8.89
CA SER A 102 4.54 -7.11 -9.97
C SER A 102 4.20 -5.68 -9.61
N ARG A 103 4.92 -4.77 -10.25
CA ARG A 103 4.63 -3.35 -10.15
C ARG A 103 3.28 -3.06 -10.82
N CYS A 104 2.45 -2.26 -10.18
CA CYS A 104 1.24 -1.73 -10.78
C CYS A 104 1.59 -0.56 -11.73
N ASP A 105 1.01 -0.55 -12.93
CA ASP A 105 1.05 0.56 -13.88
C ASP A 105 -0.22 1.42 -13.83
N TYR A 106 -1.10 1.13 -12.87
CA TYR A 106 -2.38 1.79 -12.63
C TYR A 106 -3.41 1.62 -13.75
N CYS A 107 -3.08 1.02 -14.89
CA CYS A 107 -3.94 0.84 -16.07
C CYS A 107 -4.62 2.16 -16.54
N ILE A 108 -4.00 3.29 -16.29
CA ILE A 108 -4.51 4.62 -16.67
C ILE A 108 -4.18 4.84 -18.13
N GLY A 109 -5.21 4.99 -18.96
CA GLY A 109 -5.06 5.15 -20.42
C GLY A 109 -5.48 3.95 -21.23
N GLN A 110 -5.86 2.83 -20.62
CA GLN A 110 -6.55 1.77 -21.34
C GLN A 110 -7.96 2.23 -21.69
N SER A 111 -8.15 2.51 -22.97
CA SER A 111 -9.37 3.12 -23.50
C SER A 111 -10.62 2.30 -23.16
N GLY A 112 -11.50 2.90 -22.38
CA GLY A 112 -12.92 2.55 -22.28
C GLY A 112 -13.29 1.41 -21.31
N LYS A 113 -12.36 0.74 -20.64
CA LYS A 113 -12.68 -0.33 -19.67
C LYS A 113 -12.07 -0.03 -18.30
N LEU A 114 -12.85 -0.29 -17.25
CA LEU A 114 -12.33 -0.27 -15.89
C LEU A 114 -11.30 -1.39 -15.70
N PRO A 115 -10.21 -1.14 -14.96
CA PRO A 115 -9.25 -2.18 -14.62
C PRO A 115 -9.90 -3.36 -13.92
N LYS A 116 -9.41 -4.57 -14.17
CA LYS A 116 -9.95 -5.78 -13.51
C LYS A 116 -9.91 -5.70 -11.99
N CYS A 117 -8.90 -5.04 -11.41
CA CYS A 117 -8.81 -4.88 -9.96
C CYS A 117 -10.01 -4.11 -9.39
N VAL A 118 -10.51 -3.10 -10.11
CA VAL A 118 -11.70 -2.34 -9.70
C VAL A 118 -12.96 -3.19 -9.79
N THR A 119 -13.12 -3.92 -10.90
CA THR A 119 -14.32 -4.73 -11.14
C THR A 119 -14.36 -6.00 -10.30
N SER A 120 -13.23 -6.56 -9.92
CA SER A 120 -13.12 -7.79 -9.12
C SER A 120 -13.04 -7.57 -7.62
N CYS A 121 -12.92 -6.31 -7.15
CA CYS A 121 -12.87 -6.02 -5.72
C CYS A 121 -14.27 -6.21 -5.09
N PRO A 122 -14.46 -7.20 -4.21
CA PRO A 122 -15.78 -7.47 -3.63
C PRO A 122 -16.25 -6.34 -2.73
N GLU A 123 -15.33 -5.72 -2.00
CA GLU A 123 -15.61 -4.64 -1.04
C GLU A 123 -15.62 -3.24 -1.69
N LYS A 124 -15.42 -3.17 -3.01
CA LYS A 124 -15.39 -1.90 -3.77
C LYS A 124 -14.42 -0.85 -3.17
N ALA A 125 -13.33 -1.33 -2.58
CA ALA A 125 -12.27 -0.47 -2.03
C ALA A 125 -11.44 0.23 -3.11
N LEU A 126 -11.61 -0.14 -4.38
CA LEU A 126 -10.86 0.36 -5.53
C LEU A 126 -11.78 1.05 -6.51
N ASP A 127 -11.33 2.17 -7.07
CA ASP A 127 -12.07 2.92 -8.08
C ASP A 127 -11.11 3.69 -9.00
N ILE A 128 -11.57 4.08 -10.19
CA ILE A 128 -10.89 5.03 -11.07
C ILE A 128 -11.74 6.28 -11.18
N LYS A 129 -11.30 7.35 -10.58
CA LYS A 129 -12.05 8.60 -10.57
C LYS A 129 -11.17 9.84 -10.64
N GLU A 130 -11.78 10.93 -11.05
CA GLU A 130 -11.18 12.25 -10.87
C GLU A 130 -11.46 12.70 -9.45
N ILE A 131 -10.39 12.94 -8.71
CA ILE A 131 -10.46 13.30 -7.31
C ILE A 131 -9.38 14.34 -7.01
N GLU A 132 -9.69 15.21 -6.08
CA GLU A 132 -8.75 16.18 -5.52
C GLU A 132 -8.26 15.69 -4.17
N GLU A 133 -7.08 16.13 -3.78
CA GLU A 133 -6.54 15.86 -2.46
C GLU A 133 -7.39 16.62 -1.43
N ASP A 134 -7.85 15.93 -0.40
CA ASP A 134 -8.70 16.49 0.64
C ASP A 134 -8.27 15.92 2.01
N LEU A 135 -7.51 16.73 2.72
CA LEU A 135 -6.98 16.33 4.02
C LEU A 135 -8.06 16.20 5.09
N GLU A 136 -9.17 16.93 4.97
CA GLU A 136 -10.29 16.84 5.90
C GLU A 136 -11.05 15.53 5.73
N LYS A 137 -11.12 15.01 4.49
CA LYS A 137 -11.69 13.71 4.17
C LYS A 137 -10.68 12.57 4.18
N ASN A 138 -9.46 12.82 4.68
CA ASN A 138 -8.37 11.83 4.71
C ASN A 138 -8.02 11.23 3.33
N ILE A 139 -8.06 12.05 2.29
CA ILE A 139 -7.69 11.68 0.93
C ILE A 139 -6.33 12.28 0.61
N TYR A 140 -5.36 11.43 0.30
CA TYR A 140 -3.97 11.80 0.06
C TYR A 140 -3.54 11.35 -1.33
N PHE A 141 -2.72 12.16 -2.00
CA PHE A 141 -2.07 11.73 -3.22
C PHE A 141 -0.75 11.02 -2.91
N VAL A 142 -0.53 9.88 -3.54
CA VAL A 142 0.67 9.08 -3.44
C VAL A 142 1.26 8.91 -4.83
N GLY A 143 2.19 9.78 -5.18
CA GLY A 143 2.69 9.89 -6.55
C GLY A 143 1.63 10.48 -7.50
N GLU A 144 1.82 10.25 -8.80
CA GLU A 144 1.04 10.90 -9.85
C GLU A 144 -0.35 10.24 -10.05
N TYR A 145 -0.42 8.91 -9.90
CA TYR A 145 -1.57 8.12 -10.37
C TYR A 145 -2.38 7.46 -9.26
N LEU A 146 -2.00 7.65 -8.01
CA LEU A 146 -2.65 7.01 -6.87
C LEU A 146 -3.25 8.06 -5.94
N ALA A 147 -4.52 7.87 -5.58
CA ALA A 147 -5.17 8.56 -4.48
C ALA A 147 -5.56 7.54 -3.40
N VAL A 148 -5.30 7.85 -2.16
CA VAL A 148 -5.48 6.93 -1.02
C VAL A 148 -6.38 7.58 0.01
N HIS A 149 -7.45 6.89 0.39
CA HIS A 149 -8.22 7.23 1.57
C HIS A 149 -7.75 6.36 2.74
N THR A 150 -7.36 7.00 3.83
CA THR A 150 -7.02 6.30 5.08
C THR A 150 -6.96 7.29 6.23
N ARG A 151 -7.36 6.84 7.40
CA ARG A 151 -7.17 7.60 8.64
C ARG A 151 -5.71 7.58 9.03
N LYS A 152 -5.05 8.73 8.96
CA LYS A 152 -3.70 8.88 9.51
C LYS A 152 -3.76 8.97 11.03
N TRP A 153 -2.69 8.53 11.66
CA TRP A 153 -2.48 8.78 13.08
C TRP A 153 -2.39 10.30 13.30
N SER A 154 -3.41 10.91 13.89
CA SER A 154 -3.33 12.31 14.30
C SER A 154 -2.50 12.43 15.59
N LYS A 155 -1.94 13.63 15.84
CA LYS A 155 -1.28 13.90 17.12
C LYS A 155 -2.27 13.79 18.30
N GLU A 156 -3.55 14.00 18.04
CA GLU A 156 -4.63 13.88 19.02
C GLU A 156 -4.89 12.43 19.42
N ASP A 157 -4.81 11.48 18.49
CA ASP A 157 -4.93 10.05 18.78
C ASP A 157 -3.80 9.51 19.67
N MET A 158 -2.64 10.20 19.68
CA MET A 158 -1.52 9.84 20.55
C MET A 158 -1.70 10.31 21.99
N GLN A 159 -2.52 11.32 22.24
CA GLN A 159 -2.78 11.82 23.60
C GLN A 159 -3.81 10.97 24.35
N VAL A 160 -4.73 10.33 23.64
CA VAL A 160 -5.78 9.48 24.24
C VAL A 160 -5.22 8.16 24.80
N LYS A 161 -4.08 7.67 24.31
CA LYS A 161 -3.45 6.43 24.78
C LYS A 161 -2.50 6.60 25.98
N LYS A 162 -2.39 7.79 26.55
CA LYS A 162 -1.56 8.08 27.73
C LYS A 162 -2.36 8.26 29.02
N LYS A 163 -3.60 7.76 29.07
CA LYS A 163 -4.39 7.68 30.32
C LYS A 163 -4.54 6.26 30.80
#